data_e7f4793c3515c6024c59d5bff2265107
#
_entry.id   e7f4793c3515c6024c59d5bff2265107
#
_cell.length_a   1.000
_cell.length_b   1.000
_cell.length_c   1.000
_cell.angle_alpha   90.00
_cell.angle_beta   90.00
_cell.angle_gamma   90.00
#
_symmetry.space_group_name_H-M   'P 1'
#
loop_
_entity.id
_entity.type
_entity.pdbx_description
1 polymer ?
#
loop_
_entity_poly.entity_id
_entity_poly.type
_entity_poly.pdbx_seq_one_letter_code
_entity_poly.pdbx_strand_id
1 'polypeptide(L)'
;MFSLVVENRLHATQRKWGSTQNSANMTGAEAARAILSTNDIRQVVVLPVQGTLTNHYDPRDKLLHLSEAVFDVPSLAALAIAAHETGHAVQDKVAYKTLVLRTVTAPRVNAAARFGMPAAILGMLLNLPILI
;
A
#
# COMPACT_ATOMS: atom_id res chain seq x y z
N MET A 1 -21.25 -11.45 10.09
CA MET A 1 -22.34 -11.30 9.09
C MET A 1 -21.96 -10.35 7.95
N PHE A 2 -21.31 -9.21 8.21
CA PHE A 2 -20.85 -8.27 7.16
C PHE A 2 -19.76 -8.87 6.23
N SER A 3 -18.85 -9.68 6.75
CA SER A 3 -17.77 -10.35 5.99
C SER A 3 -18.29 -11.27 4.90
N LEU A 4 -19.29 -12.12 5.21
CA LEU A 4 -19.85 -13.08 4.27
C LEU A 4 -20.56 -12.42 3.07
N VAL A 5 -21.21 -11.28 3.28
CA VAL A 5 -21.87 -10.52 2.19
C VAL A 5 -20.82 -9.91 1.27
N VAL A 6 -19.72 -9.39 1.82
CA VAL A 6 -18.63 -8.80 1.04
C VAL A 6 -17.90 -9.89 0.24
N GLU A 7 -17.58 -11.02 0.86
CA GLU A 7 -16.96 -12.16 0.19
C GLU A 7 -17.83 -12.71 -0.97
N ASN A 8 -19.13 -12.90 -0.74
CA ASN A 8 -20.05 -13.35 -1.78
C ASN A 8 -20.16 -12.37 -2.95
N ARG A 9 -20.13 -11.06 -2.68
CA ARG A 9 -20.11 -10.03 -3.73
C ARG A 9 -18.78 -10.02 -4.50
N LEU A 10 -17.66 -10.18 -3.82
CA LEU A 10 -16.35 -10.32 -4.47
C LEU A 10 -16.31 -11.54 -5.39
N HIS A 11 -16.74 -12.69 -4.92
CA HIS A 11 -16.82 -13.92 -5.76
C HIS A 11 -17.75 -13.76 -6.96
N ALA A 12 -18.91 -13.12 -6.78
CA ALA A 12 -19.85 -12.86 -7.87
C ALA A 12 -19.28 -11.89 -8.91
N THR A 13 -18.62 -10.85 -8.45
CA THR A 13 -17.96 -9.85 -9.31
C THR A 13 -16.78 -10.48 -10.06
N GLN A 14 -15.96 -11.27 -9.39
CA GLN A 14 -14.85 -12.00 -10.03
C GLN A 14 -15.36 -12.97 -11.09
N ARG A 15 -16.42 -13.74 -10.82
CA ARG A 15 -17.03 -14.62 -11.82
C ARG A 15 -17.54 -13.87 -13.03
N LYS A 16 -18.23 -12.74 -12.82
CA LYS A 16 -18.78 -11.91 -13.90
C LYS A 16 -17.71 -11.33 -14.81
N TRP A 17 -16.64 -10.77 -14.24
CA TRP A 17 -15.60 -10.06 -14.98
C TRP A 17 -14.36 -10.89 -15.25
N GLY A 18 -14.26 -12.08 -14.64
CA GLY A 18 -13.17 -13.03 -14.84
C GLY A 18 -13.13 -13.64 -16.25
N SER A 19 -14.28 -13.74 -16.92
CA SER A 19 -14.41 -14.19 -18.31
C SER A 19 -14.34 -13.05 -19.34
N THR A 20 -14.38 -11.79 -18.87
CA THR A 20 -14.36 -10.63 -19.77
C THR A 20 -12.92 -10.24 -20.04
N GLN A 21 -12.48 -10.42 -21.27
CA GLN A 21 -11.13 -10.04 -21.70
C GLN A 21 -10.96 -8.50 -21.65
N ASN A 22 -9.82 -8.03 -21.17
CA ASN A 22 -9.51 -6.61 -21.20
C ASN A 22 -8.99 -6.18 -22.59
N SER A 23 -9.19 -4.92 -22.93
CA SER A 23 -8.85 -4.37 -24.25
C SER A 23 -7.35 -4.38 -24.57
N ALA A 24 -6.50 -4.38 -23.54
CA ALA A 24 -5.05 -4.39 -23.68
C ALA A 24 -4.50 -5.84 -23.81
N ASN A 25 -5.33 -6.85 -23.63
CA ASN A 25 -4.92 -8.27 -23.57
C ASN A 25 -3.78 -8.51 -22.56
N MET A 26 -3.75 -7.75 -21.50
CA MET A 26 -2.70 -7.76 -20.47
C MET A 26 -3.09 -8.69 -19.34
N THR A 27 -2.19 -9.58 -18.93
CA THR A 27 -2.39 -10.45 -17.78
C THR A 27 -2.26 -9.72 -16.46
N GLY A 28 -2.75 -10.32 -15.36
CA GLY A 28 -2.58 -9.74 -14.03
C GLY A 28 -1.10 -9.58 -13.64
N ALA A 29 -0.25 -10.55 -13.98
CA ALA A 29 1.18 -10.46 -13.70
C ALA A 29 1.87 -9.33 -14.48
N GLU A 30 1.51 -9.14 -15.76
CA GLU A 30 2.02 -8.03 -16.57
C GLU A 30 1.59 -6.67 -16.01
N ALA A 31 0.33 -6.55 -15.62
CA ALA A 31 -0.19 -5.34 -14.99
C ALA A 31 0.53 -5.01 -13.67
N ALA A 32 0.71 -6.02 -12.82
CA ALA A 32 1.44 -5.86 -11.56
C ALA A 32 2.88 -5.37 -11.80
N ARG A 33 3.61 -6.00 -12.72
CA ARG A 33 4.98 -5.61 -13.07
C ARG A 33 5.05 -4.20 -13.65
N ALA A 34 4.08 -3.81 -14.48
CA ALA A 34 3.99 -2.46 -15.03
C ALA A 34 3.79 -1.42 -13.92
N ILE A 35 2.89 -1.66 -12.97
CA ILE A 35 2.64 -0.76 -11.83
C ILE A 35 3.89 -0.65 -10.95
N LEU A 36 4.54 -1.78 -10.63
CA LEU A 36 5.78 -1.80 -9.84
C LEU A 36 6.89 -0.99 -10.52
N SER A 37 7.07 -1.18 -11.81
CA SER A 37 8.07 -0.46 -12.62
C SER A 37 7.80 1.05 -12.65
N THR A 38 6.55 1.44 -12.90
CA THR A 38 6.14 2.87 -12.94
C THR A 38 6.38 3.56 -11.60
N ASN A 39 6.28 2.83 -10.50
CA ASN A 39 6.53 3.34 -9.15
C ASN A 39 7.98 3.14 -8.67
N ASP A 40 8.90 2.69 -9.54
CA ASP A 40 10.30 2.40 -9.21
C ASP A 40 10.42 1.45 -8.00
N ILE A 41 9.64 0.36 -8.02
CA ILE A 41 9.67 -0.71 -7.02
C ILE A 41 10.31 -1.93 -7.67
N ARG A 42 11.58 -2.17 -7.39
CA ARG A 42 12.38 -3.23 -8.02
C ARG A 42 12.56 -4.46 -7.16
N GLN A 43 12.33 -4.35 -5.86
CA GLN A 43 12.54 -5.41 -4.87
C GLN A 43 11.36 -6.38 -4.74
N VAL A 44 10.20 -6.05 -5.32
CA VAL A 44 9.00 -6.91 -5.24
C VAL A 44 8.99 -7.89 -6.40
N VAL A 45 8.87 -9.17 -6.06
CA VAL A 45 8.77 -10.27 -7.03
C VAL A 45 7.32 -10.71 -7.14
N VAL A 46 6.83 -10.86 -8.38
CA VAL A 46 5.47 -11.31 -8.68
C VAL A 46 5.49 -12.82 -8.96
N LEU A 47 4.80 -13.59 -8.14
CA LEU A 47 4.77 -15.06 -8.19
C LEU A 47 3.34 -15.60 -8.33
N PRO A 48 3.13 -16.71 -9.04
CA PRO A 48 1.86 -17.42 -9.02
C PRO A 48 1.67 -18.16 -7.70
N VAL A 49 0.42 -18.28 -7.25
CA VAL A 49 0.04 -19.07 -6.09
C VAL A 49 -1.21 -19.89 -6.42
N GLN A 50 -1.27 -21.10 -5.86
CA GLN A 50 -2.45 -21.97 -6.01
C GLN A 50 -3.62 -21.47 -5.17
N GLY A 51 -4.83 -21.80 -5.63
CA GLY A 51 -6.08 -21.49 -4.92
C GLY A 51 -6.83 -20.33 -5.54
N THR A 52 -8.06 -20.14 -5.03
CA THR A 52 -8.95 -19.07 -5.47
C THR A 52 -8.94 -17.97 -4.41
N LEU A 53 -8.82 -16.70 -4.81
CA LEU A 53 -8.76 -15.54 -3.90
C LEU A 53 -7.57 -15.59 -2.91
N THR A 54 -6.48 -16.24 -3.31
CA THR A 54 -5.24 -16.32 -2.52
C THR A 54 -4.26 -15.18 -2.85
N ASN A 55 -4.74 -14.18 -3.60
CA ASN A 55 -3.93 -13.01 -3.95
C ASN A 55 -3.57 -12.21 -2.70
N HIS A 56 -2.31 -11.87 -2.55
CA HIS A 56 -1.84 -11.04 -1.44
C HIS A 56 -0.43 -10.49 -1.68
N TYR A 57 -0.12 -9.37 -1.06
CA TYR A 57 1.23 -8.84 -0.96
C TYR A 57 1.82 -9.15 0.41
N ASP A 58 3.02 -9.72 0.44
CA ASP A 58 3.80 -9.91 1.67
C ASP A 58 4.86 -8.81 1.79
N PRO A 59 4.72 -7.86 2.73
CA PRO A 59 5.66 -6.77 2.92
C PRO A 59 6.99 -7.21 3.56
N ARG A 60 7.04 -8.39 4.20
CA ARG A 60 8.26 -8.90 4.85
C ARG A 60 9.22 -9.46 3.82
N ASP A 61 8.70 -10.34 2.97
CA ASP A 61 9.50 -11.02 1.95
C ASP A 61 9.52 -10.26 0.61
N LYS A 62 8.73 -9.18 0.50
CA LYS A 62 8.55 -8.41 -0.74
C LYS A 62 8.05 -9.27 -1.89
N LEU A 63 7.07 -10.12 -1.61
CA LEU A 63 6.45 -11.02 -2.57
C LEU A 63 5.02 -10.61 -2.86
N LEU A 64 4.68 -10.55 -4.12
CA LEU A 64 3.32 -10.37 -4.60
C LEU A 64 2.81 -11.69 -5.18
N HIS A 65 1.90 -12.32 -4.46
CA HIS A 65 1.28 -13.58 -4.85
C HIS A 65 -0.02 -13.33 -5.60
N LEU A 66 -0.14 -13.85 -6.81
CA LEU A 66 -1.34 -13.80 -7.62
C LEU A 66 -1.82 -15.23 -7.92
N SER A 67 -3.11 -15.49 -7.70
CA SER A 67 -3.72 -16.78 -8.01
C SER A 67 -3.65 -17.08 -9.51
N GLU A 68 -3.76 -18.35 -9.88
CA GLU A 68 -3.76 -18.78 -11.28
C GLU A 68 -4.84 -18.09 -12.12
N ALA A 69 -6.00 -17.79 -11.52
CA ALA A 69 -7.08 -17.06 -12.18
C ALA A 69 -6.76 -15.57 -12.44
N VAL A 70 -5.64 -15.08 -11.91
CA VAL A 70 -5.20 -13.68 -12.04
C VAL A 70 -3.86 -13.59 -12.76
N PHE A 71 -2.92 -14.47 -12.44
CA PHE A 71 -1.54 -14.37 -12.87
C PHE A 71 -1.39 -14.35 -14.40
N ASP A 72 -1.93 -15.37 -15.08
CA ASP A 72 -1.80 -15.55 -16.54
C ASP A 72 -3.09 -15.20 -17.32
N VAL A 73 -4.08 -14.62 -16.69
CA VAL A 73 -5.39 -14.37 -17.30
C VAL A 73 -5.54 -12.90 -17.69
N PRO A 74 -5.84 -12.59 -18.96
CA PRO A 74 -6.02 -11.23 -19.45
C PRO A 74 -7.49 -10.75 -19.28
N SER A 75 -8.07 -10.91 -18.09
CA SER A 75 -9.42 -10.46 -17.78
C SER A 75 -9.47 -9.14 -17.06
N LEU A 76 -10.65 -8.48 -17.09
CA LEU A 76 -10.87 -7.25 -16.30
C LEU A 76 -10.74 -7.50 -14.79
N ALA A 77 -11.22 -8.64 -14.31
CA ALA A 77 -11.07 -9.01 -12.91
C ALA A 77 -9.60 -9.22 -12.53
N ALA A 78 -8.81 -9.88 -13.40
CA ALA A 78 -7.39 -10.08 -13.18
C ALA A 78 -6.62 -8.77 -13.09
N LEU A 79 -6.90 -7.80 -13.97
CA LEU A 79 -6.31 -6.46 -13.89
C LEU A 79 -6.64 -5.77 -12.57
N ALA A 80 -7.92 -5.78 -12.19
CA ALA A 80 -8.38 -5.09 -10.97
C ALA A 80 -7.76 -5.68 -9.72
N ILE A 81 -7.70 -7.02 -9.62
CA ILE A 81 -7.11 -7.72 -8.47
C ILE A 81 -5.59 -7.47 -8.42
N ALA A 82 -4.89 -7.62 -9.55
CA ALA A 82 -3.46 -7.36 -9.61
C ALA A 82 -3.12 -5.92 -9.24
N ALA A 83 -3.89 -4.94 -9.71
CA ALA A 83 -3.72 -3.54 -9.36
C ALA A 83 -3.96 -3.29 -7.85
N HIS A 84 -4.98 -3.93 -7.26
CA HIS A 84 -5.26 -3.83 -5.83
C HIS A 84 -4.10 -4.34 -4.98
N GLU A 85 -3.64 -5.56 -5.24
CA GLU A 85 -2.55 -6.17 -4.47
C GLU A 85 -1.22 -5.43 -4.68
N THR A 86 -0.95 -4.97 -5.91
CA THR A 86 0.23 -4.15 -6.19
C THR A 86 0.15 -2.79 -5.50
N GLY A 87 -1.06 -2.25 -5.32
CA GLY A 87 -1.31 -1.05 -4.54
C GLY A 87 -0.79 -1.15 -3.11
N HIS A 88 -0.87 -2.32 -2.49
CA HIS A 88 -0.28 -2.55 -1.16
C HIS A 88 1.25 -2.44 -1.17
N ALA A 89 1.92 -2.89 -2.23
CA ALA A 89 3.36 -2.72 -2.38
C ALA A 89 3.75 -1.23 -2.54
N VAL A 90 2.93 -0.46 -3.27
CA VAL A 90 3.12 1.00 -3.39
C VAL A 90 2.91 1.69 -2.04
N GLN A 91 1.86 1.32 -1.31
CA GLN A 91 1.59 1.84 0.03
C GLN A 91 2.72 1.52 1.01
N ASP A 92 3.26 0.30 0.98
CA ASP A 92 4.40 -0.11 1.80
C ASP A 92 5.64 0.76 1.53
N LYS A 93 5.95 1.04 0.25
CA LYS A 93 7.03 1.95 -0.11
C LYS A 93 6.83 3.37 0.44
N VAL A 94 5.61 3.89 0.37
CA VAL A 94 5.26 5.22 0.89
C VAL A 94 5.30 5.24 2.42
N ALA A 95 4.73 4.21 3.07
CA ALA A 95 4.74 4.07 4.52
C ALA A 95 6.16 3.99 5.08
N TYR A 96 7.07 3.27 4.42
CA TYR A 96 8.48 3.21 4.80
C TYR A 96 9.14 4.59 4.75
N LYS A 97 8.94 5.36 3.67
CA LYS A 97 9.46 6.73 3.57
C LYS A 97 8.95 7.62 4.70
N THR A 98 7.66 7.53 5.00
CA THR A 98 7.03 8.29 6.08
C THR A 98 7.56 7.87 7.45
N LEU A 99 7.79 6.57 7.67
CA LEU A 99 8.37 6.05 8.90
C LEU A 99 9.81 6.56 9.10
N VAL A 100 10.64 6.51 8.06
CA VAL A 100 11.99 7.05 8.09
C VAL A 100 11.97 8.55 8.39
N LEU A 101 11.11 9.31 7.72
CA LEU A 101 10.96 10.74 7.98
C LEU A 101 10.56 11.00 9.44
N ARG A 102 9.58 10.26 9.97
CA ARG A 102 9.17 10.35 11.36
C ARG A 102 10.32 10.04 12.32
N THR A 103 11.10 8.99 12.05
CA THR A 103 12.22 8.59 12.90
C THR A 103 13.32 9.67 12.96
N VAL A 104 13.56 10.36 11.85
CA VAL A 104 14.57 11.44 11.77
C VAL A 104 14.06 12.74 12.41
N THR A 105 12.76 13.03 12.28
CA THR A 105 12.19 14.31 12.76
C THR A 105 11.70 14.25 14.20
N ALA A 106 11.22 13.10 14.68
CA ALA A 106 10.68 12.94 16.02
C ALA A 106 11.63 13.41 17.15
N PRO A 107 12.93 13.11 17.14
CA PRO A 107 13.85 13.60 18.17
C PRO A 107 13.91 15.13 18.24
N ARG A 108 13.88 15.80 17.09
CA ARG A 108 13.92 17.27 17.00
C ARG A 108 12.63 17.90 17.48
N VAL A 109 11.49 17.34 17.10
CA VAL A 109 10.15 17.79 17.54
C VAL A 109 10.00 17.58 19.05
N ASN A 110 10.42 16.43 19.58
CA ASN A 110 10.37 16.16 21.01
C ASN A 110 11.30 17.07 21.82
N ALA A 111 12.48 17.40 21.31
CA ALA A 111 13.38 18.37 21.93
C ALA A 111 12.75 19.78 21.95
N ALA A 112 12.20 20.22 20.81
CA ALA A 112 11.51 21.51 20.73
C ALA A 112 10.32 21.59 21.70
N ALA A 113 9.50 20.54 21.79
CA ALA A 113 8.38 20.47 22.74
C ALA A 113 8.85 20.47 24.20
N ARG A 114 9.97 19.77 24.49
CA ARG A 114 10.53 19.72 25.86
C ARG A 114 11.06 21.04 26.36
N PHE A 115 11.64 21.85 25.48
CA PHE A 115 12.20 23.15 25.83
C PHE A 115 11.27 24.33 25.55
N GLY A 116 10.39 24.20 24.56
CA GLY A 116 9.48 25.26 24.13
C GLY A 116 8.51 25.68 25.21
N MET A 117 7.88 24.73 25.90
CA MET A 117 6.94 25.05 26.97
C MET A 117 7.59 25.71 28.18
N PRO A 118 8.72 25.23 28.75
CA PRO A 118 9.43 25.94 29.80
C PRO A 118 9.90 27.35 29.37
N ALA A 119 10.37 27.49 28.12
CA ALA A 119 10.78 28.80 27.61
C ALA A 119 9.60 29.78 27.47
N ALA A 120 8.44 29.30 27.02
CA ALA A 120 7.24 30.12 26.95
C ALA A 120 6.77 30.60 28.34
N ILE A 121 6.78 29.69 29.32
CA ILE A 121 6.43 30.06 30.73
C ILE A 121 7.42 31.07 31.27
N LEU A 122 8.72 30.88 31.05
CA LEU A 122 9.75 31.81 31.49
C LEU A 122 9.59 33.19 30.81
N GLY A 123 9.30 33.20 29.49
CA GLY A 123 9.02 34.42 28.74
C GLY A 123 7.82 35.20 29.28
N MET A 124 6.77 34.45 29.65
CA MET A 124 5.58 35.03 30.26
C MET A 124 5.88 35.65 31.66
N LEU A 125 6.67 34.96 32.50
CA LEU A 125 7.08 35.42 33.81
C LEU A 125 7.99 36.66 33.74
N LEU A 126 8.86 36.72 32.72
CA LEU A 126 9.78 37.82 32.50
C LEU A 126 9.19 38.95 31.63
N ASN A 127 7.94 38.82 31.21
CA ASN A 127 7.23 39.75 30.33
C ASN A 127 8.01 40.05 29.02
N LEU A 128 8.68 39.04 28.47
CA LEU A 128 9.46 39.13 27.24
C LEU A 128 8.62 38.67 26.04
N PRO A 129 8.21 39.56 25.12
CA PRO A 129 7.28 39.24 24.03
C PRO A 129 7.86 38.32 22.98
N ILE A 130 9.19 38.10 22.95
CA ILE A 130 9.89 37.26 21.95
C ILE A 130 9.82 35.76 22.29
N LEU A 131 9.47 35.40 23.54
CA LEU A 131 9.40 34.03 24.03
C LEU A 131 7.95 33.49 24.11
N ILE A 132 6.97 34.27 23.68
CA ILE A 132 5.58 33.91 23.52
C ILE A 132 5.24 33.90 22.02
#